data_f5f5d615ed0ab64e7fa04e39584c2540
#
_entry.id   f5f5d615ed0ab64e7fa04e39584c2540
#
_cell.length_a   1.000
_cell.length_b   1.000
_cell.length_c   1.000
_cell.angle_alpha   90.00
_cell.angle_beta   90.00
_cell.angle_gamma   90.00
#
_symmetry.space_group_name_H-M   'P 1'
#
loop_
_entity.id
_entity.type
_entity.pdbx_description
1 polymer ?
#
loop_
_entity_poly.entity_id
_entity_poly.type
_entity_poly.pdbx_seq_one_letter_code
_entity_poly.pdbx_strand_id
1 'polypeptide(L)'
;TFTDICHDTGEAELDSLSARVEFEPQPYTRYYWKVIVTTDAEEVIESDTQFFETAKMDEPWTGRWITCDSSQERHPIFSKRIRPAKEVKSARLYICGLGLYEAYFLGENKENPKKIGEEYLTPYCNNYDRWIQYQTYDITEQAERGGVLSVLLGNGWYKGRFGFNDPEREAYYGDEWKLIAEIHIEYKDGTKDVISSDETWSVTRSNLWFSNIYDGERRDDTLPPVEESPARIAKVPKGRLMERLSLPVKVQEEMKPAELIHTPAGEDVFDLGQEIAGIFRLRVHEPAGTTIRIQTGEVLQDGCFYNENLRTALSEYIYVSDGTEKVITPHFTYYGYRYVKVTGVRDLSCEDFTALVLYSDYESIGAIETGNDLVNKLISNIEWGMKGNFLDVPTDCPQRDERMGWTGDTQVFSATASYLADTYAFYRKYLYDLYQEQLLAGG
;
A
#
# COMPACT_ATOMS: atom_id res chain seq x y z
N THR A 1 11.72 31.88 -4.98
CA THR A 1 12.87 32.53 -5.64
C THR A 1 14.05 31.56 -5.59
N PHE A 2 14.63 31.23 -6.76
CA PHE A 2 15.85 30.43 -6.88
C PHE A 2 17.06 31.30 -6.51
N THR A 3 17.31 31.44 -5.23
CA THR A 3 18.43 32.27 -4.70
C THR A 3 19.67 31.44 -4.40
N ASP A 4 19.51 30.14 -4.21
CA ASP A 4 20.58 29.18 -3.91
C ASP A 4 20.48 28.06 -4.94
N ILE A 5 21.28 28.14 -6.01
CA ILE A 5 21.22 27.21 -7.13
C ILE A 5 22.22 26.08 -6.87
N CYS A 6 21.73 24.86 -6.68
CA CYS A 6 22.56 23.66 -6.51
C CYS A 6 23.06 23.11 -7.84
N HIS A 7 22.30 23.31 -8.92
CA HIS A 7 22.65 22.86 -10.26
C HIS A 7 21.95 23.71 -11.31
N ASP A 8 22.66 24.04 -12.36
CA ASP A 8 22.18 24.73 -13.56
C ASP A 8 22.84 24.04 -14.76
N THR A 9 22.04 23.52 -15.68
CA THR A 9 22.56 22.89 -16.90
C THR A 9 23.19 23.89 -17.85
N GLY A 10 22.92 25.20 -17.68
CA GLY A 10 23.16 26.19 -18.72
C GLY A 10 22.32 25.91 -19.95
N GLU A 11 22.56 26.61 -21.02
CA GLU A 11 21.95 26.34 -22.32
C GLU A 11 22.59 25.08 -22.92
N ALA A 12 21.78 24.07 -23.20
CA ALA A 12 22.18 22.80 -23.81
C ALA A 12 21.17 22.38 -24.89
N GLU A 13 21.68 21.97 -26.04
CA GLU A 13 20.84 21.30 -27.04
C GLU A 13 20.58 19.87 -26.59
N LEU A 14 19.31 19.52 -26.40
CA LEU A 14 18.86 18.20 -25.99
C LEU A 14 17.99 17.59 -27.08
N ASP A 15 18.30 16.37 -27.45
CA ASP A 15 17.53 15.55 -28.40
C ASP A 15 16.59 14.56 -27.67
N SER A 16 16.52 14.62 -26.35
CA SER A 16 15.70 13.75 -25.51
C SER A 16 14.78 14.53 -24.57
N LEU A 17 13.71 13.86 -24.12
CA LEU A 17 12.75 14.40 -23.17
C LEU A 17 13.26 14.40 -21.72
N SER A 18 14.52 14.06 -21.48
CA SER A 18 15.11 13.98 -20.15
C SER A 18 16.54 14.50 -20.13
N ALA A 19 16.92 15.09 -18.99
CA ALA A 19 18.29 15.49 -18.72
C ALA A 19 18.76 14.89 -17.40
N ARG A 20 20.01 14.43 -17.35
CA ARG A 20 20.62 13.99 -16.11
C ARG A 20 21.15 15.22 -15.36
N VAL A 21 20.71 15.33 -14.11
CA VAL A 21 21.17 16.38 -13.19
C VAL A 21 22.20 15.78 -12.24
N GLU A 22 23.40 16.38 -12.18
CA GLU A 22 24.49 15.91 -11.34
C GLU A 22 24.76 16.93 -10.21
N PHE A 23 24.37 16.57 -9.00
CA PHE A 23 24.72 17.28 -7.77
C PHE A 23 24.65 16.30 -6.59
N GLU A 24 25.24 16.67 -5.45
CA GLU A 24 25.22 15.86 -4.23
C GLU A 24 24.07 16.34 -3.32
N PRO A 25 22.92 15.63 -3.30
CA PRO A 25 21.81 16.02 -2.45
C PRO A 25 22.15 15.78 -0.98
N GLN A 26 21.67 16.67 -0.11
CA GLN A 26 21.79 16.52 1.34
C GLN A 26 20.57 15.77 1.89
N PRO A 27 20.69 14.97 2.97
CA PRO A 27 19.55 14.31 3.61
C PRO A 27 18.54 15.34 4.17
N TYR A 28 17.27 14.93 4.28
CA TYR A 28 16.17 15.72 4.85
C TYR A 28 15.96 17.08 4.18
N THR A 29 16.27 17.22 2.89
CA THR A 29 16.30 18.50 2.20
C THR A 29 15.28 18.53 1.07
N ARG A 30 14.52 19.64 0.99
CA ARG A 30 13.60 19.89 -0.12
C ARG A 30 14.30 20.72 -1.18
N TYR A 31 14.31 20.22 -2.42
CA TYR A 31 14.85 20.86 -3.59
C TYR A 31 13.73 21.28 -4.52
N TYR A 32 13.80 22.49 -5.03
CA TYR A 32 12.88 23.01 -6.02
C TYR A 32 13.56 23.06 -7.38
N TRP A 33 12.83 22.71 -8.42
CA TRP A 33 13.34 22.72 -9.78
C TRP A 33 12.32 23.25 -10.77
N LYS A 34 12.80 23.74 -11.89
CA LYS A 34 12.02 24.12 -13.05
C LYS A 34 12.85 23.91 -14.31
N VAL A 35 12.17 23.81 -15.45
CA VAL A 35 12.78 23.70 -16.76
C VAL A 35 12.47 24.95 -17.55
N ILE A 36 13.47 25.49 -18.26
CA ILE A 36 13.32 26.60 -19.18
C ILE A 36 13.74 26.06 -20.54
N VAL A 37 12.85 26.16 -21.53
CA VAL A 37 13.08 25.69 -22.91
C VAL A 37 13.06 26.89 -23.84
N THR A 38 14.09 27.02 -24.68
CA THR A 38 14.09 27.96 -25.80
C THR A 38 13.84 27.16 -27.09
N THR A 39 12.76 27.52 -27.81
CA THR A 39 12.37 26.83 -29.05
C THR A 39 13.16 27.36 -30.24
N ASP A 40 13.12 26.67 -31.39
CA ASP A 40 13.70 27.12 -32.67
C ASP A 40 13.17 28.47 -33.16
N ALA A 41 11.98 28.87 -32.63
CA ALA A 41 11.37 30.18 -32.89
C ALA A 41 11.85 31.30 -31.92
N GLU A 42 12.87 31.05 -31.10
CA GLU A 42 13.36 31.92 -30.03
C GLU A 42 12.29 32.20 -28.93
N GLU A 43 11.28 31.35 -28.83
CA GLU A 43 10.25 31.42 -27.76
C GLU A 43 10.80 30.79 -26.50
N VAL A 44 10.70 31.50 -25.36
CA VAL A 44 11.14 30.99 -24.06
C VAL A 44 9.90 30.50 -23.31
N ILE A 45 9.88 29.20 -22.97
CA ILE A 45 8.81 28.56 -22.20
C ILE A 45 9.39 28.07 -20.87
N GLU A 46 8.73 28.41 -19.78
CA GLU A 46 9.15 28.03 -18.42
C GLU A 46 8.11 27.12 -17.81
N SER A 47 8.53 25.98 -17.22
CA SER A 47 7.65 25.11 -16.48
C SER A 47 7.23 25.71 -15.13
N ASP A 48 6.16 25.20 -14.56
CA ASP A 48 5.86 25.43 -13.15
C ASP A 48 7.01 24.92 -12.27
N THR A 49 7.19 25.56 -11.11
CA THR A 49 8.15 25.09 -10.12
C THR A 49 7.68 23.81 -9.47
N GLN A 50 8.45 22.76 -9.59
CA GLN A 50 8.27 21.47 -8.94
C GLN A 50 9.24 21.29 -7.78
N PHE A 51 9.03 20.27 -6.97
CA PHE A 51 9.96 19.93 -5.91
C PHE A 51 10.11 18.42 -5.72
N PHE A 52 11.22 18.04 -5.13
CA PHE A 52 11.37 16.72 -4.49
C PHE A 52 12.04 16.91 -3.12
N GLU A 53 11.94 15.88 -2.28
CA GLU A 53 12.51 15.91 -0.94
C GLU A 53 13.33 14.64 -0.73
N THR A 54 14.56 14.80 -0.25
CA THR A 54 15.42 13.68 0.13
C THR A 54 14.96 13.10 1.47
N ALA A 55 15.02 11.79 1.58
CA ALA A 55 14.76 11.07 2.81
C ALA A 55 16.02 11.05 3.73
N LYS A 56 16.16 10.01 4.52
CA LYS A 56 17.31 9.85 5.44
C LYS A 56 18.63 9.62 4.70
N MET A 57 18.59 9.08 3.50
CA MET A 57 19.77 8.63 2.77
C MET A 57 20.62 7.68 3.67
N ASP A 58 21.92 7.95 3.84
CA ASP A 58 22.81 7.15 4.68
C ASP A 58 22.82 7.56 6.17
N GLU A 59 21.95 8.50 6.59
CA GLU A 59 21.85 8.90 7.99
C GLU A 59 21.36 7.74 8.87
N PRO A 60 22.04 7.47 10.01
CA PRO A 60 21.68 6.36 10.87
C PRO A 60 20.30 6.56 11.53
N TRP A 61 19.62 5.46 11.75
CA TRP A 61 18.40 5.45 12.55
C TRP A 61 18.75 5.60 14.04
N THR A 62 18.09 6.52 14.72
CA THR A 62 18.08 6.63 16.17
C THR A 62 17.00 5.72 16.79
N GLY A 63 15.93 5.47 16.04
CA GLY A 63 14.89 4.51 16.37
C GLY A 63 15.39 3.08 16.34
N ARG A 64 14.84 2.25 17.20
CA ARG A 64 15.09 0.81 17.25
C ARG A 64 13.88 0.05 16.71
N TRP A 65 14.14 -1.11 16.13
CA TRP A 65 13.07 -2.05 15.81
C TRP A 65 12.39 -2.51 17.10
N ILE A 66 11.08 -2.31 17.16
CA ILE A 66 10.24 -2.74 18.29
C ILE A 66 9.26 -3.81 17.85
N THR A 67 8.85 -4.65 18.79
CA THR A 67 7.90 -5.74 18.65
C THR A 67 6.96 -5.80 19.85
N CYS A 68 6.09 -6.78 19.86
CA CYS A 68 5.14 -7.03 20.95
C CYS A 68 5.23 -8.48 21.44
N ASP A 69 4.45 -8.83 22.46
CA ASP A 69 4.30 -10.21 22.87
C ASP A 69 3.58 -11.03 21.79
N SER A 70 4.18 -12.12 21.36
CA SER A 70 3.63 -13.02 20.35
C SER A 70 2.60 -14.03 20.87
N SER A 71 2.33 -14.05 22.19
CA SER A 71 1.37 -14.98 22.79
C SER A 71 -0.10 -14.71 22.41
N GLN A 72 -0.39 -13.58 21.78
CA GLN A 72 -1.72 -13.20 21.31
C GLN A 72 -1.75 -13.13 19.78
N GLU A 73 -2.72 -13.80 19.17
CA GLU A 73 -2.91 -13.85 17.70
C GLU A 73 -3.46 -12.54 17.13
N ARG A 74 -4.16 -11.72 17.95
CA ARG A 74 -4.71 -10.43 17.49
C ARG A 74 -3.60 -9.48 17.04
N HIS A 75 -3.85 -8.82 15.93
CA HIS A 75 -2.89 -7.89 15.31
C HIS A 75 -2.56 -6.70 16.22
N PRO A 76 -1.27 -6.33 16.36
CA PRO A 76 -0.85 -5.28 17.28
C PRO A 76 -1.12 -3.89 16.73
N ILE A 77 -1.41 -2.97 17.63
CA ILE A 77 -1.44 -1.53 17.42
C ILE A 77 -0.34 -0.92 18.30
N PHE A 78 0.68 -0.37 17.67
CA PHE A 78 1.72 0.41 18.36
C PHE A 78 1.31 1.87 18.43
N SER A 79 1.51 2.51 19.57
CA SER A 79 1.11 3.91 19.76
C SER A 79 2.18 4.75 20.44
N LYS A 80 2.31 6.00 19.99
CA LYS A 80 3.17 7.01 20.59
C LYS A 80 2.46 8.35 20.67
N ARG A 81 2.46 8.94 21.86
CA ARG A 81 1.93 10.30 22.05
C ARG A 81 2.95 11.32 21.55
N ILE A 82 2.46 12.27 20.76
CA ILE A 82 3.24 13.35 20.17
C ILE A 82 2.78 14.66 20.79
N ARG A 83 3.70 15.35 21.46
CA ARG A 83 3.49 16.66 22.06
C ARG A 83 4.70 17.53 21.76
N PRO A 84 4.64 18.35 20.72
CA PRO A 84 5.73 19.25 20.38
C PRO A 84 5.93 20.26 21.53
N ALA A 85 7.19 20.55 21.85
CA ALA A 85 7.54 21.48 22.92
C ALA A 85 7.37 22.96 22.51
N LYS A 86 7.35 23.25 21.20
CA LYS A 86 7.33 24.59 20.63
C LYS A 86 6.48 24.63 19.37
N GLU A 87 6.33 25.81 18.76
CA GLU A 87 5.66 25.94 17.46
C GLU A 87 6.38 25.16 16.35
N VAL A 88 5.65 24.24 15.73
CA VAL A 88 6.16 23.39 14.66
C VAL A 88 6.29 24.20 13.36
N LYS A 89 7.44 24.07 12.69
CA LYS A 89 7.66 24.55 11.33
C LYS A 89 7.38 23.44 10.32
N SER A 90 7.92 22.26 10.58
CA SER A 90 7.71 21.07 9.76
C SER A 90 7.90 19.79 10.58
N ALA A 91 7.20 18.71 10.21
CA ALA A 91 7.40 17.39 10.80
C ALA A 91 7.34 16.30 9.73
N ARG A 92 8.27 15.33 9.80
CA ARG A 92 8.34 14.17 8.90
C ARG A 92 8.33 12.89 9.71
N LEU A 93 7.48 11.96 9.30
CA LEU A 93 7.45 10.60 9.81
C LEU A 93 8.20 9.68 8.84
N TYR A 94 9.27 9.05 9.30
CA TYR A 94 9.99 7.95 8.63
C TYR A 94 9.57 6.66 9.32
N ILE A 95 9.01 5.71 8.55
CA ILE A 95 8.38 4.53 9.16
C ILE A 95 8.48 3.29 8.27
N CYS A 96 8.67 2.14 8.91
CA CYS A 96 8.56 0.83 8.29
C CYS A 96 7.97 -0.19 9.28
N GLY A 97 6.94 -0.92 8.85
CA GLY A 97 6.35 -2.03 9.62
C GLY A 97 6.50 -3.35 8.88
N LEU A 98 6.95 -4.39 9.56
CA LEU A 98 7.05 -5.76 9.06
C LEU A 98 6.04 -6.65 9.80
N GLY A 99 5.03 -7.29 9.21
CA GLY A 99 4.63 -7.50 7.80
C GLY A 99 4.12 -6.29 7.01
N LEU A 100 2.84 -5.96 7.04
CA LEU A 100 2.29 -4.73 6.48
C LEU A 100 1.89 -3.79 7.60
N TYR A 101 1.72 -2.51 7.30
CA TYR A 101 1.25 -1.56 8.29
C TYR A 101 0.34 -0.48 7.71
N GLU A 102 -0.50 0.06 8.55
CA GLU A 102 -1.21 1.31 8.35
C GLU A 102 -0.98 2.24 9.54
N ALA A 103 -0.63 3.50 9.26
CA ALA A 103 -0.42 4.51 10.29
C ALA A 103 -1.60 5.46 10.35
N TYR A 104 -1.99 5.83 11.57
CA TYR A 104 -3.10 6.73 11.85
C TYR A 104 -2.66 7.79 12.85
N PHE A 105 -3.21 8.98 12.71
CA PHE A 105 -3.10 10.02 13.72
C PHE A 105 -4.46 10.23 14.39
N LEU A 106 -4.46 10.16 15.71
CA LEU A 106 -5.64 10.28 16.55
C LEU A 106 -5.54 11.55 17.41
N GLY A 107 -6.68 12.11 17.82
CA GLY A 107 -6.73 13.18 18.81
C GLY A 107 -6.13 12.76 20.16
N GLU A 108 -6.01 13.72 21.07
CA GLU A 108 -5.41 13.51 22.41
C GLU A 108 -6.07 12.38 23.20
N ASN A 109 -7.37 12.18 23.06
CA ASN A 109 -8.16 11.13 23.71
C ASN A 109 -8.29 9.85 22.88
N LYS A 110 -7.47 9.70 21.80
CA LYS A 110 -7.51 8.61 20.84
C LYS A 110 -8.81 8.52 20.03
N GLU A 111 -9.47 9.63 19.82
CA GLU A 111 -10.63 9.77 18.94
C GLU A 111 -10.24 10.18 17.52
N ASN A 112 -11.20 10.02 16.60
CA ASN A 112 -11.13 10.48 15.20
C ASN A 112 -9.84 10.05 14.47
N PRO A 113 -9.59 8.75 14.28
CA PRO A 113 -8.43 8.25 13.57
C PRO A 113 -8.42 8.74 12.13
N LYS A 114 -7.35 9.41 11.71
CA LYS A 114 -7.10 9.80 10.33
C LYS A 114 -5.89 9.05 9.82
N LYS A 115 -6.05 8.29 8.74
CA LYS A 115 -4.95 7.55 8.10
C LYS A 115 -3.88 8.54 7.63
N ILE A 116 -2.62 8.18 7.83
CA ILE A 116 -1.45 8.89 7.32
C ILE A 116 -1.07 8.23 5.99
N GLY A 117 -1.00 9.06 4.94
CA GLY A 117 -0.81 8.56 3.58
C GLY A 117 -2.08 7.95 2.98
N GLU A 118 -2.05 7.71 1.69
CA GLU A 118 -3.15 7.14 0.91
C GLU A 118 -2.82 5.71 0.45
N GLU A 119 -1.61 5.25 0.76
CA GLU A 119 -1.09 3.98 0.29
C GLU A 119 -1.70 2.79 1.03
N TYR A 120 -1.72 1.67 0.31
CA TYR A 120 -2.05 0.34 0.80
C TYR A 120 -0.85 -0.60 0.63
N LEU A 121 -0.82 -1.67 1.39
CA LEU A 121 0.19 -2.74 1.32
C LEU A 121 1.63 -2.28 1.60
N THR A 122 1.82 -1.18 2.32
CA THR A 122 3.15 -0.74 2.78
C THR A 122 3.74 -1.72 3.80
N PRO A 123 5.05 -2.01 3.77
CA PRO A 123 6.14 -1.40 3.00
C PRO A 123 6.38 -2.07 1.64
N TYR A 124 5.41 -2.79 1.08
CA TYR A 124 5.44 -3.45 -0.21
C TYR A 124 6.17 -4.80 -0.24
N CYS A 125 6.11 -5.48 -1.41
CA CYS A 125 6.71 -6.79 -1.61
C CYS A 125 8.19 -6.65 -1.96
N ASN A 126 9.06 -7.21 -1.12
CA ASN A 126 10.50 -7.23 -1.30
C ASN A 126 11.08 -8.59 -0.91
N ASN A 127 12.31 -8.87 -1.29
CA ASN A 127 13.11 -9.85 -0.57
C ASN A 127 13.61 -9.22 0.75
N TYR A 128 12.84 -9.40 1.82
CA TYR A 128 13.10 -8.79 3.12
C TYR A 128 14.39 -9.30 3.80
N ASP A 129 15.01 -10.35 3.30
CA ASP A 129 16.34 -10.76 3.72
C ASP A 129 17.46 -9.94 3.08
N ARG A 130 17.15 -9.16 2.02
CA ARG A 130 18.11 -8.33 1.29
C ARG A 130 17.92 -6.85 1.53
N TRP A 131 16.69 -6.37 1.37
CA TRP A 131 16.36 -4.96 1.50
C TRP A 131 14.92 -4.72 1.95
N ILE A 132 14.69 -3.61 2.61
CA ILE A 132 13.42 -3.24 3.22
C ILE A 132 13.19 -1.76 2.94
N GLN A 133 11.98 -1.40 2.51
CA GLN A 133 11.64 -0.01 2.21
C GLN A 133 11.01 0.66 3.44
N TYR A 134 11.43 1.89 3.76
CA TYR A 134 10.68 2.76 4.66
C TYR A 134 9.94 3.84 3.87
N GLN A 135 8.83 4.30 4.40
CA GLN A 135 8.03 5.39 3.85
C GLN A 135 8.30 6.69 4.61
N THR A 136 8.08 7.80 3.91
CA THR A 136 8.20 9.15 4.48
C THR A 136 6.88 9.88 4.29
N TYR A 137 6.36 10.47 5.38
CA TYR A 137 5.12 11.23 5.36
C TYR A 137 5.31 12.62 5.95
N ASP A 138 4.69 13.63 5.34
CA ASP A 138 4.53 14.94 5.94
C ASP A 138 3.39 14.86 6.96
N ILE A 139 3.73 15.06 8.22
CA ILE A 139 2.79 15.06 9.34
C ILE A 139 2.80 16.41 10.10
N THR A 140 3.17 17.49 9.41
CA THR A 140 3.34 18.81 10.01
C THR A 140 2.06 19.28 10.73
N GLU A 141 0.91 19.20 10.06
CA GLU A 141 -0.37 19.60 10.67
C GLU A 141 -0.74 18.75 11.90
N GLN A 142 -0.51 17.43 11.79
CA GLN A 142 -0.80 16.50 12.88
C GLN A 142 0.10 16.75 14.07
N ALA A 143 1.39 16.93 13.83
CA ALA A 143 2.35 17.24 14.87
C ALA A 143 2.05 18.57 15.55
N GLU A 144 1.68 19.62 14.79
CA GLU A 144 1.34 20.93 15.34
C GLU A 144 0.14 20.86 16.32
N ARG A 145 -0.87 20.04 15.98
CA ARG A 145 -2.05 19.85 16.87
C ARG A 145 -1.73 19.00 18.09
N GLY A 146 -0.71 18.15 18.02
CA GLY A 146 -0.48 17.11 19.00
C GLY A 146 -1.52 15.98 18.93
N GLY A 147 -1.24 14.85 19.60
CA GLY A 147 -2.12 13.69 19.59
C GLY A 147 -1.37 12.37 19.72
N VAL A 148 -1.90 11.32 19.08
CA VAL A 148 -1.33 9.97 19.16
C VAL A 148 -1.11 9.41 17.75
N LEU A 149 0.14 9.10 17.44
CA LEU A 149 0.47 8.23 16.29
C LEU A 149 0.12 6.79 16.68
N SER A 150 -0.66 6.12 15.86
CA SER A 150 -1.11 4.74 16.05
C SER A 150 -0.84 3.94 14.80
N VAL A 151 -0.18 2.79 14.92
CA VAL A 151 0.26 1.97 13.80
C VAL A 151 -0.26 0.56 13.97
N LEU A 152 -1.18 0.17 13.09
CA LEU A 152 -1.73 -1.20 12.99
C LEU A 152 -0.83 -2.02 12.06
N LEU A 153 -0.46 -3.26 12.46
CA LEU A 153 0.32 -4.17 11.64
C LEU A 153 -0.48 -5.41 11.23
N GLY A 154 -0.25 -5.85 9.99
CA GLY A 154 -0.75 -7.10 9.42
C GLY A 154 0.37 -8.08 9.11
N ASN A 155 0.03 -9.31 8.69
CA ASN A 155 1.03 -10.34 8.38
C ASN A 155 1.78 -10.06 7.06
N GLY A 156 1.04 -9.72 6.00
CA GLY A 156 1.58 -9.44 4.67
C GLY A 156 2.50 -10.54 4.12
N TRP A 157 3.43 -10.16 3.27
CA TRP A 157 4.43 -11.07 2.71
C TRP A 157 5.55 -11.45 3.70
N TYR A 158 5.77 -10.63 4.73
CA TYR A 158 6.85 -10.87 5.71
C TYR A 158 6.51 -12.00 6.67
N LYS A 159 5.35 -11.94 7.33
CA LYS A 159 4.92 -12.87 8.39
C LYS A 159 3.89 -13.88 7.89
N GLY A 160 3.11 -13.56 6.86
CA GLY A 160 2.13 -14.46 6.28
C GLY A 160 2.76 -15.53 5.38
N ARG A 161 1.93 -16.33 4.76
CA ARG A 161 2.38 -17.26 3.73
C ARG A 161 2.67 -16.53 2.42
N PHE A 162 3.65 -17.02 1.67
CA PHE A 162 4.06 -16.47 0.40
C PHE A 162 4.43 -17.58 -0.58
N GLY A 163 3.97 -17.44 -1.83
CA GLY A 163 4.18 -18.44 -2.88
C GLY A 163 3.05 -19.48 -2.97
N PHE A 164 3.13 -20.36 -3.95
CA PHE A 164 2.07 -21.31 -4.32
C PHE A 164 2.41 -22.78 -4.06
N ASN A 165 3.65 -23.09 -3.68
CA ASN A 165 4.11 -24.48 -3.54
C ASN A 165 3.94 -25.05 -2.13
N ASP A 166 3.68 -24.22 -1.14
CA ASP A 166 3.57 -24.63 0.26
C ASP A 166 2.50 -23.78 0.99
N PRO A 167 1.22 -24.18 0.92
CA PRO A 167 0.13 -23.42 1.51
C PRO A 167 0.18 -23.37 3.05
N GLU A 168 0.92 -24.28 3.70
CA GLU A 168 1.05 -24.32 5.15
C GLU A 168 2.24 -23.50 5.67
N ARG A 169 3.12 -23.06 4.78
CA ARG A 169 4.30 -22.29 5.16
C ARG A 169 3.99 -20.83 5.44
N GLU A 170 3.86 -20.51 6.70
CA GLU A 170 3.81 -19.12 7.20
C GLU A 170 5.19 -18.63 7.63
N ALA A 171 5.26 -17.35 8.00
CA ALA A 171 6.47 -16.70 8.48
C ALA A 171 7.67 -16.82 7.52
N TYR A 172 7.41 -16.55 6.23
CA TYR A 172 8.42 -16.79 5.18
C TYR A 172 9.73 -16.07 5.45
N TYR A 173 9.67 -14.80 5.90
CA TYR A 173 10.83 -13.98 6.24
C TYR A 173 11.00 -13.77 7.76
N GLY A 174 9.92 -13.86 8.53
CA GLY A 174 9.97 -13.72 9.98
C GLY A 174 8.61 -13.93 10.65
N ASP A 175 8.66 -14.35 11.91
CA ASP A 175 7.51 -14.77 12.72
C ASP A 175 6.98 -13.68 13.68
N GLU A 176 7.69 -12.54 13.77
CA GLU A 176 7.32 -11.41 14.63
C GLU A 176 6.91 -10.19 13.81
N TRP A 177 5.85 -9.48 14.22
CA TRP A 177 5.61 -8.12 13.74
C TRP A 177 6.69 -7.17 14.26
N LYS A 178 7.20 -6.31 13.40
CA LYS A 178 8.23 -5.34 13.77
C LYS A 178 7.88 -3.96 13.25
N LEU A 179 8.24 -2.95 14.03
CA LEU A 179 8.05 -1.55 13.66
C LEU A 179 9.34 -0.78 13.94
N ILE A 180 9.73 0.09 13.03
CA ILE A 180 10.69 1.16 13.26
C ILE A 180 10.09 2.48 12.79
N ALA A 181 10.24 3.52 13.60
CA ALA A 181 9.74 4.85 13.26
C ALA A 181 10.59 5.95 13.86
N GLU A 182 10.69 7.06 13.15
CA GLU A 182 11.22 8.33 13.62
C GLU A 182 10.34 9.48 13.19
N ILE A 183 10.07 10.42 14.08
CA ILE A 183 9.40 11.67 13.77
C ILE A 183 10.42 12.78 13.97
N HIS A 184 10.82 13.42 12.87
CA HIS A 184 11.71 14.56 12.87
C HIS A 184 10.86 15.83 12.88
N ILE A 185 11.00 16.66 13.90
CA ILE A 185 10.26 17.92 14.07
C ILE A 185 11.27 19.06 14.02
N GLU A 186 11.04 20.01 13.11
CA GLU A 186 11.73 21.30 13.07
C GLU A 186 10.80 22.38 13.62
N TYR A 187 11.28 23.15 14.58
CA TYR A 187 10.54 24.25 15.18
C TYR A 187 10.81 25.58 14.46
N LYS A 188 9.90 26.56 14.63
CA LYS A 188 10.06 27.89 14.01
C LYS A 188 11.29 28.65 14.51
N ASP A 189 11.80 28.33 15.69
CA ASP A 189 13.05 28.89 16.20
C ASP A 189 14.33 28.23 15.65
N GLY A 190 14.18 27.26 14.73
CA GLY A 190 15.27 26.54 14.10
C GLY A 190 15.81 25.34 14.89
N THR A 191 15.31 25.10 16.09
CA THR A 191 15.67 23.89 16.88
C THR A 191 14.96 22.66 16.34
N LYS A 192 15.49 21.46 16.62
CA LYS A 192 14.97 20.19 16.12
C LYS A 192 14.81 19.18 17.25
N ASP A 193 13.78 18.35 17.14
CA ASP A 193 13.56 17.18 17.99
C ASP A 193 13.36 15.93 17.13
N VAL A 194 13.71 14.75 17.69
CA VAL A 194 13.44 13.45 17.08
C VAL A 194 12.76 12.56 18.10
N ILE A 195 11.58 12.06 17.74
CA ILE A 195 10.84 11.06 18.52
C ILE A 195 11.04 9.71 17.84
N SER A 196 11.78 8.81 18.50
CA SER A 196 12.18 7.52 17.94
C SER A 196 11.36 6.36 18.51
N SER A 197 11.30 5.25 17.75
CA SER A 197 10.73 4.00 18.27
C SER A 197 11.66 3.35 19.30
N ASP A 198 11.10 3.05 20.46
CA ASP A 198 11.75 2.42 21.60
C ASP A 198 10.71 1.75 22.53
N GLU A 199 11.12 1.27 23.69
CA GLU A 199 10.26 0.61 24.69
C GLU A 199 9.24 1.56 25.35
N THR A 200 9.32 2.86 25.12
CA THR A 200 8.32 3.83 25.62
C THR A 200 7.08 3.93 24.73
N TRP A 201 7.07 3.22 23.58
CA TRP A 201 5.86 3.03 22.80
C TRP A 201 4.92 2.04 23.50
N SER A 202 3.63 2.29 23.45
CA SER A 202 2.64 1.36 23.97
C SER A 202 2.12 0.44 22.85
N VAL A 203 1.70 -0.76 23.24
CA VAL A 203 1.11 -1.75 22.36
C VAL A 203 -0.22 -2.19 22.95
N THR A 204 -1.26 -2.18 22.11
CA THR A 204 -2.54 -2.86 22.36
C THR A 204 -2.85 -3.81 21.20
N ARG A 205 -4.07 -4.39 21.19
CA ARG A 205 -4.50 -5.32 20.15
C ARG A 205 -5.74 -4.80 19.44
N SER A 206 -5.75 -4.92 18.14
CA SER A 206 -6.91 -4.61 17.30
C SER A 206 -7.96 -5.72 17.38
N ASN A 207 -9.10 -5.50 16.74
CA ASN A 207 -10.13 -6.52 16.52
C ASN A 207 -9.85 -7.40 15.29
N LEU A 208 -8.80 -7.11 14.54
CA LEU A 208 -8.27 -7.96 13.48
C LEU A 208 -7.43 -9.07 14.10
N TRP A 209 -7.77 -10.34 13.86
CA TRP A 209 -7.06 -11.47 14.45
C TRP A 209 -6.44 -12.41 13.43
N PHE A 210 -6.72 -12.20 12.15
CA PHE A 210 -6.07 -12.90 11.05
C PHE A 210 -5.96 -11.97 9.84
N SER A 211 -4.83 -12.00 9.16
CA SER A 211 -4.64 -11.43 7.83
C SER A 211 -3.63 -12.23 7.02
N ASN A 212 -3.89 -12.39 5.74
CA ASN A 212 -2.98 -13.02 4.79
C ASN A 212 -3.27 -12.47 3.39
N ILE A 213 -2.23 -12.28 2.58
CA ILE A 213 -2.37 -11.73 1.23
C ILE A 213 -3.35 -12.54 0.37
N TYR A 214 -3.32 -13.88 0.47
CA TYR A 214 -4.13 -14.78 -0.36
C TYR A 214 -5.49 -15.12 0.28
N ASP A 215 -5.49 -15.24 1.61
CA ASP A 215 -6.65 -15.78 2.33
C ASP A 215 -7.61 -14.69 2.78
N GLY A 216 -7.12 -13.45 2.86
CA GLY A 216 -7.90 -12.30 3.28
C GLY A 216 -7.78 -11.99 4.78
N GLU A 217 -8.88 -11.60 5.43
CA GLU A 217 -8.86 -11.11 6.80
C GLU A 217 -10.04 -11.62 7.63
N ARG A 218 -9.83 -11.68 8.96
CA ARG A 218 -10.87 -11.98 9.95
C ARG A 218 -10.86 -10.95 11.06
N ARG A 219 -12.00 -10.28 11.23
CA ARG A 219 -12.21 -9.22 12.21
C ARG A 219 -13.42 -9.53 13.08
N ASP A 220 -13.28 -9.34 14.37
CA ASP A 220 -14.37 -9.55 15.34
C ASP A 220 -14.50 -8.33 16.26
N ASP A 221 -15.52 -7.50 16.00
CA ASP A 221 -15.76 -6.28 16.76
C ASP A 221 -16.46 -6.51 18.10
N THR A 222 -16.81 -7.76 18.45
CA THR A 222 -17.33 -8.14 19.78
C THR A 222 -16.22 -8.38 20.78
N LEU A 223 -14.95 -8.48 20.33
CA LEU A 223 -13.82 -8.76 21.20
C LEU A 223 -13.55 -7.59 22.16
N PRO A 224 -13.27 -7.89 23.44
CA PRO A 224 -12.99 -6.85 24.43
C PRO A 224 -11.68 -6.14 24.11
N PRO A 225 -11.55 -4.85 24.50
CA PRO A 225 -10.29 -4.14 24.44
C PRO A 225 -9.18 -4.87 25.22
N VAL A 226 -7.94 -4.79 24.73
CA VAL A 226 -6.75 -5.31 25.43
C VAL A 226 -6.00 -4.15 26.06
N GLU A 227 -5.59 -4.31 27.29
CA GLU A 227 -4.79 -3.32 28.02
C GLU A 227 -3.47 -3.03 27.28
N GLU A 228 -3.03 -1.77 27.35
CA GLU A 228 -1.76 -1.36 26.81
C GLU A 228 -0.58 -1.95 27.59
N SER A 229 0.42 -2.40 26.87
CA SER A 229 1.70 -2.85 27.42
C SER A 229 2.86 -2.11 26.73
N PRO A 230 4.05 -2.02 27.34
CA PRO A 230 5.21 -1.48 26.66
C PRO A 230 5.61 -2.32 25.45
N ALA A 231 6.11 -1.66 24.41
CA ALA A 231 6.77 -2.34 23.31
C ALA A 231 8.07 -3.00 23.81
N ARG A 232 8.54 -4.01 23.06
CA ARG A 232 9.83 -4.69 23.31
C ARG A 232 10.78 -4.42 22.16
N ILE A 233 12.08 -4.41 22.41
CA ILE A 233 13.08 -4.34 21.37
C ILE A 233 13.07 -5.63 20.55
N ALA A 234 12.93 -5.48 19.25
CA ALA A 234 12.99 -6.59 18.30
C ALA A 234 14.43 -6.87 17.85
N LYS A 235 14.66 -8.09 17.39
CA LYS A 235 15.87 -8.39 16.63
C LYS A 235 15.83 -7.60 15.30
N VAL A 236 16.95 -6.98 14.95
CA VAL A 236 17.11 -6.26 13.67
C VAL A 236 16.88 -7.25 12.51
N PRO A 237 16.04 -6.90 11.51
CA PRO A 237 15.87 -7.69 10.30
C PRO A 237 17.20 -7.82 9.53
N LYS A 238 17.30 -8.81 8.65
CA LYS A 238 18.52 -9.02 7.85
C LYS A 238 18.66 -7.99 6.73
N GLY A 239 17.55 -7.63 6.08
CA GLY A 239 17.56 -6.71 4.95
C GLY A 239 17.99 -5.31 5.32
N ARG A 240 18.72 -4.65 4.43
CA ARG A 240 19.09 -3.24 4.59
C ARG A 240 17.84 -2.37 4.48
N LEU A 241 17.62 -1.54 5.50
CA LEU A 241 16.55 -0.53 5.48
C LEU A 241 16.98 0.65 4.60
N MET A 242 16.17 0.99 3.61
CA MET A 242 16.45 2.07 2.67
C MET A 242 15.15 2.78 2.24
N GLU A 243 15.29 3.92 1.61
CA GLU A 243 14.17 4.73 1.12
C GLU A 243 13.34 3.97 0.08
N ARG A 244 12.07 4.37 -0.02
CA ARG A 244 11.12 3.78 -0.95
C ARG A 244 11.56 3.96 -2.42
N LEU A 245 11.61 2.87 -3.15
CA LEU A 245 11.71 2.83 -4.61
C LEU A 245 10.36 2.55 -5.28
N SER A 246 9.45 1.88 -4.59
CA SER A 246 8.12 1.53 -5.10
C SER A 246 7.27 2.77 -5.38
N LEU A 247 6.52 2.74 -6.47
CA LEU A 247 5.35 3.61 -6.61
C LEU A 247 4.32 3.25 -5.54
N PRO A 248 3.62 4.23 -4.95
CA PRO A 248 2.58 3.91 -3.98
C PRO A 248 1.44 3.13 -4.64
N VAL A 249 0.96 2.08 -3.98
CA VAL A 249 -0.29 1.41 -4.34
C VAL A 249 -1.44 2.17 -3.69
N LYS A 250 -2.37 2.68 -4.48
CA LYS A 250 -3.48 3.52 -4.03
C LYS A 250 -4.82 3.02 -4.54
N VAL A 251 -5.90 3.51 -3.95
CA VAL A 251 -7.22 3.44 -4.58
C VAL A 251 -7.22 4.41 -5.75
N GLN A 252 -7.25 3.89 -6.96
CA GLN A 252 -7.23 4.70 -8.18
C GLN A 252 -8.64 4.94 -8.73
N GLU A 253 -9.54 3.96 -8.53
CA GLU A 253 -10.92 4.03 -9.00
C GLU A 253 -11.86 3.44 -7.94
N GLU A 254 -13.08 3.98 -7.87
CA GLU A 254 -14.17 3.43 -7.07
C GLU A 254 -15.30 2.97 -8.00
N MET A 255 -15.79 1.75 -7.81
CA MET A 255 -16.83 1.17 -8.66
C MET A 255 -17.99 0.66 -7.83
N LYS A 256 -19.22 0.93 -8.31
CA LYS A 256 -20.43 0.29 -7.80
C LYS A 256 -20.70 -0.99 -8.57
N PRO A 257 -21.32 -2.01 -7.93
CA PRO A 257 -21.80 -3.18 -8.66
C PRO A 257 -22.78 -2.77 -9.78
N ALA A 258 -22.66 -3.42 -10.91
CA ALA A 258 -23.62 -3.27 -12.01
C ALA A 258 -24.96 -3.89 -11.64
N GLU A 259 -24.94 -4.99 -10.89
CA GLU A 259 -26.16 -5.66 -10.39
C GLU A 259 -25.90 -6.50 -9.14
N LEU A 260 -26.99 -6.85 -8.44
CA LEU A 260 -27.04 -7.85 -7.38
C LEU A 260 -27.79 -9.07 -7.90
N ILE A 261 -27.09 -10.18 -8.05
CA ILE A 261 -27.59 -11.44 -8.58
C ILE A 261 -28.07 -12.31 -7.41
N HIS A 262 -29.31 -12.81 -7.50
CA HIS A 262 -29.80 -13.91 -6.66
C HIS A 262 -29.62 -15.21 -7.42
N THR A 263 -28.61 -15.99 -7.05
CA THR A 263 -28.22 -17.18 -7.82
C THR A 263 -29.24 -18.34 -7.65
N PRO A 264 -29.22 -19.34 -8.58
CA PRO A 264 -30.03 -20.54 -8.44
C PRO A 264 -29.77 -21.32 -7.14
N ALA A 265 -28.59 -21.17 -6.53
CA ALA A 265 -28.25 -21.77 -5.23
C ALA A 265 -28.74 -20.92 -4.03
N GLY A 266 -29.42 -19.79 -4.26
CA GLY A 266 -29.89 -18.89 -3.22
C GLY A 266 -28.81 -18.00 -2.60
N GLU A 267 -27.76 -17.68 -3.36
CA GLU A 267 -26.66 -16.81 -2.93
C GLU A 267 -26.92 -15.37 -3.41
N ASP A 268 -26.48 -14.40 -2.62
CA ASP A 268 -26.43 -13.00 -3.00
C ASP A 268 -25.02 -12.66 -3.50
N VAL A 269 -24.93 -12.29 -4.79
CA VAL A 269 -23.67 -12.06 -5.48
C VAL A 269 -23.70 -10.72 -6.21
N PHE A 270 -22.80 -9.82 -5.87
CA PHE A 270 -22.56 -8.61 -6.68
C PHE A 270 -21.78 -8.95 -7.93
N ASP A 271 -22.20 -8.45 -9.08
CA ASP A 271 -21.41 -8.38 -10.32
C ASP A 271 -20.91 -6.95 -10.53
N LEU A 272 -19.62 -6.75 -10.61
CA LEU A 272 -19.02 -5.44 -10.92
C LEU A 272 -19.09 -5.10 -12.41
N GLY A 273 -19.37 -6.09 -13.28
CA GLY A 273 -19.27 -5.94 -14.73
C GLY A 273 -17.85 -5.86 -15.28
N GLN A 274 -16.85 -5.75 -14.41
CA GLN A 274 -15.42 -5.64 -14.72
C GLN A 274 -14.60 -6.46 -13.72
N GLU A 275 -13.60 -7.19 -14.21
CA GLU A 275 -12.54 -7.81 -13.40
C GLU A 275 -11.57 -6.74 -12.91
N ILE A 276 -11.29 -6.73 -11.61
CA ILE A 276 -10.39 -5.77 -10.95
C ILE A 276 -9.42 -6.44 -9.99
N ALA A 277 -8.32 -5.76 -9.67
CA ALA A 277 -7.55 -6.03 -8.46
C ALA A 277 -7.84 -4.95 -7.43
N GLY A 278 -8.12 -5.33 -6.18
CA GLY A 278 -8.45 -4.34 -5.15
C GLY A 278 -9.05 -4.91 -3.88
N ILE A 279 -9.64 -4.02 -3.13
CA ILE A 279 -10.40 -4.29 -1.91
C ILE A 279 -11.81 -3.72 -2.04
N PHE A 280 -12.56 -3.68 -0.97
CA PHE A 280 -13.93 -3.16 -0.99
C PHE A 280 -14.27 -2.39 0.28
N ARG A 281 -15.35 -1.62 0.20
CA ARG A 281 -16.13 -1.12 1.33
C ARG A 281 -17.53 -1.75 1.29
N LEU A 282 -17.98 -2.27 2.42
CA LEU A 282 -19.35 -2.75 2.58
C LEU A 282 -19.96 -2.09 3.82
N ARG A 283 -21.10 -1.42 3.65
CA ARG A 283 -21.89 -0.90 4.76
C ARG A 283 -22.72 -2.04 5.35
N VAL A 284 -22.65 -2.22 6.65
CA VAL A 284 -23.32 -3.28 7.37
C VAL A 284 -24.02 -2.75 8.62
N HIS A 285 -25.20 -3.30 8.91
CA HIS A 285 -25.95 -3.00 10.13
C HIS A 285 -26.67 -4.28 10.61
N GLU A 286 -25.89 -5.21 11.10
CA GLU A 286 -26.39 -6.49 11.56
C GLU A 286 -26.30 -6.62 13.09
N PRO A 287 -27.16 -7.37 13.76
CA PRO A 287 -27.10 -7.57 15.20
C PRO A 287 -25.72 -8.04 15.69
N ALA A 288 -25.39 -7.70 16.93
CA ALA A 288 -24.15 -8.14 17.55
C ALA A 288 -24.03 -9.68 17.53
N GLY A 289 -22.83 -10.18 17.20
CA GLY A 289 -22.54 -11.59 17.05
C GLY A 289 -22.90 -12.18 15.68
N THR A 290 -23.52 -11.40 14.78
CA THR A 290 -23.75 -11.86 13.40
C THR A 290 -22.43 -11.96 12.66
N THR A 291 -22.16 -13.13 12.07
CA THR A 291 -21.01 -13.35 11.20
C THR A 291 -21.37 -13.02 9.76
N ILE A 292 -20.65 -12.07 9.18
CA ILE A 292 -20.73 -11.68 7.78
C ILE A 292 -19.52 -12.27 7.08
N ARG A 293 -19.76 -13.01 5.99
CA ARG A 293 -18.73 -13.59 5.14
C ARG A 293 -18.82 -13.01 3.74
N ILE A 294 -17.72 -12.51 3.25
CA ILE A 294 -17.57 -11.95 1.91
C ILE A 294 -16.51 -12.77 1.19
N GLN A 295 -16.87 -13.33 0.04
CA GLN A 295 -15.99 -14.15 -0.80
C GLN A 295 -15.89 -13.50 -2.19
N THR A 296 -14.69 -13.48 -2.75
CA THR A 296 -14.43 -12.91 -4.06
C THR A 296 -14.11 -13.99 -5.08
N GLY A 297 -14.48 -13.77 -6.33
CA GLY A 297 -14.27 -14.70 -7.44
C GLY A 297 -14.34 -14.00 -8.81
N GLU A 298 -13.88 -14.70 -9.83
CA GLU A 298 -13.76 -14.15 -11.20
C GLU A 298 -14.93 -14.52 -12.09
N VAL A 299 -15.57 -15.67 -11.83
CA VAL A 299 -16.57 -16.27 -12.74
C VAL A 299 -17.75 -16.82 -11.96
N LEU A 300 -18.87 -16.95 -12.65
CA LEU A 300 -20.00 -17.80 -12.25
C LEU A 300 -19.94 -19.12 -13.02
N GLN A 301 -20.23 -20.23 -12.31
CA GLN A 301 -20.41 -21.53 -12.94
C GLN A 301 -21.87 -21.96 -12.78
N ASP A 302 -22.53 -22.29 -13.90
CA ASP A 302 -23.96 -22.62 -13.92
C ASP A 302 -24.86 -21.57 -13.26
N GLY A 303 -24.45 -20.27 -13.36
CA GLY A 303 -25.14 -19.13 -12.76
C GLY A 303 -24.94 -18.98 -11.24
N CYS A 304 -24.08 -19.79 -10.62
CA CYS A 304 -23.74 -19.74 -9.20
C CYS A 304 -22.32 -19.22 -8.97
N PHE A 305 -22.06 -18.70 -7.79
CA PHE A 305 -20.73 -18.23 -7.42
C PHE A 305 -19.71 -19.38 -7.46
N TYR A 306 -18.53 -19.12 -8.06
CA TYR A 306 -17.46 -20.10 -8.19
C TYR A 306 -16.11 -19.48 -7.90
N ASN A 307 -15.32 -20.07 -7.01
CA ASN A 307 -13.95 -19.65 -6.66
C ASN A 307 -12.97 -20.82 -6.42
N GLU A 308 -13.32 -22.05 -6.83
CA GLU A 308 -12.41 -23.20 -6.72
C GLU A 308 -11.19 -23.08 -7.64
N ASN A 309 -11.24 -22.22 -8.66
CA ASN A 309 -10.13 -21.90 -9.55
C ASN A 309 -9.01 -21.09 -8.85
N LEU A 310 -9.24 -20.58 -7.64
CA LEU A 310 -8.26 -19.80 -6.88
C LEU A 310 -7.22 -20.67 -6.15
N ARG A 311 -7.23 -21.98 -6.40
CA ARG A 311 -6.33 -22.97 -5.80
C ARG A 311 -6.45 -22.97 -4.27
N THR A 312 -5.38 -22.61 -3.53
CA THR A 312 -5.41 -22.61 -2.06
C THR A 312 -5.78 -21.25 -1.46
N ALA A 313 -5.92 -20.20 -2.27
CA ALA A 313 -6.34 -18.88 -1.78
C ALA A 313 -7.80 -18.91 -1.34
N LEU A 314 -8.08 -18.60 -0.07
CA LEU A 314 -9.45 -18.54 0.46
C LEU A 314 -10.22 -17.34 -0.08
N SER A 315 -9.51 -16.25 -0.34
CA SER A 315 -10.04 -15.02 -0.95
C SER A 315 -11.34 -14.55 -0.27
N GLU A 316 -11.28 -14.40 1.08
CA GLU A 316 -12.46 -14.11 1.90
C GLU A 316 -12.20 -13.03 2.96
N TYR A 317 -13.27 -12.37 3.37
CA TYR A 317 -13.26 -11.47 4.52
C TYR A 317 -14.38 -11.93 5.48
N ILE A 318 -14.02 -12.16 6.74
CA ILE A 318 -14.97 -12.55 7.77
C ILE A 318 -15.04 -11.43 8.81
N TYR A 319 -16.25 -10.95 9.05
CA TYR A 319 -16.53 -9.92 10.03
C TYR A 319 -17.60 -10.36 11.01
N VAL A 320 -17.36 -10.17 12.31
CA VAL A 320 -18.35 -10.36 13.36
C VAL A 320 -18.81 -8.99 13.85
N SER A 321 -20.11 -8.72 13.68
CA SER A 321 -20.74 -7.43 14.01
C SER A 321 -20.85 -7.21 15.53
N ASP A 322 -20.62 -5.98 15.97
CA ASP A 322 -20.91 -5.52 17.34
C ASP A 322 -22.32 -4.92 17.50
N GLY A 323 -23.13 -4.94 16.44
CA GLY A 323 -24.48 -4.40 16.45
C GLY A 323 -24.59 -2.94 16.03
N THR A 324 -23.48 -2.27 15.71
CA THR A 324 -23.49 -0.87 15.22
C THR A 324 -23.39 -0.82 13.71
N GLU A 325 -23.98 0.23 13.11
CA GLU A 325 -23.78 0.50 11.68
C GLU A 325 -22.33 0.89 11.40
N LYS A 326 -21.72 0.22 10.43
CA LYS A 326 -20.32 0.44 10.04
C LYS A 326 -20.10 0.24 8.54
N VAL A 327 -19.03 0.85 8.07
CA VAL A 327 -18.39 0.50 6.80
C VAL A 327 -17.17 -0.36 7.12
N ILE A 328 -17.20 -1.61 6.66
CA ILE A 328 -16.09 -2.55 6.80
C ILE A 328 -15.25 -2.58 5.52
N THR A 329 -13.93 -2.71 5.69
CA THR A 329 -12.97 -2.77 4.60
C THR A 329 -11.77 -3.61 5.01
N PRO A 330 -11.17 -4.40 4.09
CA PRO A 330 -9.88 -5.06 4.34
C PRO A 330 -8.74 -4.05 4.44
N HIS A 331 -7.67 -4.44 5.16
CA HIS A 331 -6.49 -3.60 5.42
C HIS A 331 -5.21 -4.16 4.78
N PHE A 332 -4.93 -5.47 4.94
CA PHE A 332 -3.62 -6.10 4.68
C PHE A 332 -3.69 -7.22 3.66
N THR A 333 -4.59 -7.10 2.71
CA THR A 333 -4.81 -8.01 1.58
C THR A 333 -5.30 -7.24 0.38
N TYR A 334 -5.38 -7.90 -0.76
CA TYR A 334 -6.14 -7.48 -1.92
C TYR A 334 -6.65 -8.73 -2.64
N TYR A 335 -7.63 -8.56 -3.51
CA TYR A 335 -8.28 -9.62 -4.25
C TYR A 335 -8.29 -9.30 -5.74
N GLY A 336 -8.26 -10.32 -6.60
CA GLY A 336 -8.62 -10.23 -7.99
C GLY A 336 -10.04 -10.76 -8.16
N TYR A 337 -11.00 -9.94 -8.64
CA TYR A 337 -12.39 -10.35 -8.66
C TYR A 337 -13.28 -9.51 -9.57
N ARG A 338 -14.34 -10.16 -10.04
CA ARG A 338 -15.51 -9.51 -10.64
C ARG A 338 -16.75 -9.74 -9.80
N TYR A 339 -16.86 -10.93 -9.20
CA TYR A 339 -18.03 -11.34 -8.43
C TYR A 339 -17.74 -11.36 -6.93
N VAL A 340 -18.71 -10.91 -6.13
CA VAL A 340 -18.57 -10.87 -4.67
C VAL A 340 -19.81 -11.50 -4.04
N LYS A 341 -19.64 -12.69 -3.44
CA LYS A 341 -20.67 -13.33 -2.66
C LYS A 341 -20.68 -12.80 -1.23
N VAL A 342 -21.85 -12.37 -0.76
CA VAL A 342 -22.06 -11.88 0.62
C VAL A 342 -23.03 -12.79 1.34
N THR A 343 -22.66 -13.16 2.56
CA THR A 343 -23.52 -14.00 3.44
C THR A 343 -23.61 -13.33 4.82
N GLY A 344 -24.79 -13.40 5.44
CA GLY A 344 -24.99 -12.86 6.80
C GLY A 344 -25.40 -11.38 6.84
N VAL A 345 -25.76 -10.80 5.70
CA VAL A 345 -26.34 -9.46 5.60
C VAL A 345 -27.77 -9.57 5.10
N ARG A 346 -28.69 -8.85 5.73
CA ARG A 346 -30.09 -8.72 5.33
C ARG A 346 -30.29 -7.48 4.46
N ASP A 347 -31.24 -7.54 3.56
CA ASP A 347 -31.67 -6.41 2.72
C ASP A 347 -30.49 -5.76 1.95
N LEU A 348 -29.57 -6.59 1.43
CA LEU A 348 -28.38 -6.19 0.70
C LEU A 348 -28.75 -5.46 -0.60
N SER A 349 -28.06 -4.35 -0.90
CA SER A 349 -28.24 -3.56 -2.12
C SER A 349 -26.92 -3.16 -2.75
N CYS A 350 -26.90 -2.82 -4.05
CA CYS A 350 -25.72 -2.31 -4.73
C CYS A 350 -25.16 -1.03 -4.09
N GLU A 351 -25.98 -0.23 -3.42
CA GLU A 351 -25.57 0.99 -2.75
C GLU A 351 -24.69 0.72 -1.50
N ASP A 352 -24.80 -0.46 -0.92
CA ASP A 352 -24.05 -0.83 0.28
C ASP A 352 -22.61 -1.24 -0.03
N PHE A 353 -22.32 -1.63 -1.28
CA PHE A 353 -21.02 -2.08 -1.71
C PHE A 353 -20.30 -1.04 -2.58
N THR A 354 -18.99 -0.91 -2.40
CA THR A 354 -18.10 -0.14 -3.28
C THR A 354 -16.79 -0.92 -3.46
N ALA A 355 -16.47 -1.29 -4.68
CA ALA A 355 -15.18 -1.84 -5.03
C ALA A 355 -14.13 -0.70 -5.12
N LEU A 356 -12.95 -0.95 -4.56
CA LEU A 356 -11.81 -0.05 -4.54
C LEU A 356 -10.69 -0.66 -5.37
N VAL A 357 -10.50 -0.13 -6.57
CA VAL A 357 -9.48 -0.62 -7.51
C VAL A 357 -8.11 -0.17 -7.05
N LEU A 358 -7.20 -1.12 -6.80
CA LEU A 358 -5.84 -0.87 -6.34
C LEU A 358 -4.83 -1.18 -7.44
N TYR A 359 -3.96 -0.24 -7.73
CA TYR A 359 -2.73 -0.45 -8.50
C TYR A 359 -1.68 0.60 -8.18
N SER A 360 -0.44 0.37 -8.61
CA SER A 360 0.68 1.30 -8.43
C SER A 360 0.41 2.62 -9.15
N ASP A 361 0.73 3.72 -8.51
CA ASP A 361 0.42 5.10 -8.96
C ASP A 361 1.32 5.53 -10.13
N TYR A 362 1.13 4.90 -11.30
CA TYR A 362 1.78 5.28 -12.55
C TYR A 362 0.89 6.25 -13.34
N GLU A 363 1.50 7.13 -14.12
CA GLU A 363 0.79 8.03 -15.03
C GLU A 363 0.45 7.32 -16.34
N SER A 364 -0.80 7.44 -16.80
CA SER A 364 -1.18 7.01 -18.15
C SER A 364 -0.70 8.04 -19.17
N ILE A 365 0.15 7.62 -20.11
CA ILE A 365 0.78 8.50 -21.11
C ILE A 365 0.37 8.17 -22.54
N GLY A 366 -0.33 7.05 -22.77
CA GLY A 366 -0.73 6.58 -24.09
C GLY A 366 -2.19 6.18 -24.16
N ALA A 367 -2.83 6.46 -25.29
CA ALA A 367 -4.17 6.00 -25.58
C ALA A 367 -4.28 5.65 -27.08
N ILE A 368 -5.03 4.60 -27.37
CA ILE A 368 -5.30 4.17 -28.75
C ILE A 368 -6.80 4.06 -28.93
N GLU A 369 -7.34 4.79 -29.91
CA GLU A 369 -8.73 4.69 -30.33
C GLU A 369 -8.78 4.44 -31.84
N THR A 370 -9.60 3.50 -32.28
CA THR A 370 -9.72 3.10 -33.68
C THR A 370 -11.19 3.07 -34.11
N GLY A 371 -11.43 3.02 -35.42
CA GLY A 371 -12.77 2.80 -36.00
C GLY A 371 -13.30 1.38 -35.84
N ASN A 372 -12.65 0.48 -35.11
CA ASN A 372 -13.05 -0.91 -34.92
C ASN A 372 -13.30 -1.21 -33.43
N ASP A 373 -14.56 -1.46 -33.06
CA ASP A 373 -14.97 -1.71 -31.68
C ASP A 373 -14.28 -2.91 -31.03
N LEU A 374 -13.96 -3.96 -31.79
CA LEU A 374 -13.26 -5.15 -31.28
C LEU A 374 -11.81 -4.81 -30.92
N VAL A 375 -11.15 -3.96 -31.72
CA VAL A 375 -9.79 -3.47 -31.41
C VAL A 375 -9.83 -2.59 -30.18
N ASN A 376 -10.79 -1.67 -30.08
CA ASN A 376 -10.93 -0.80 -28.90
C ASN A 376 -11.22 -1.63 -27.64
N LYS A 377 -12.04 -2.68 -27.74
CA LYS A 377 -12.26 -3.60 -26.63
C LYS A 377 -11.01 -4.38 -26.23
N LEU A 378 -10.19 -4.79 -27.20
CA LEU A 378 -8.89 -5.43 -26.92
C LEU A 378 -7.96 -4.48 -26.17
N ILE A 379 -7.85 -3.21 -26.58
CA ILE A 379 -7.04 -2.19 -25.87
C ILE A 379 -7.53 -2.01 -24.44
N SER A 380 -8.84 -1.83 -24.24
CA SER A 380 -9.43 -1.74 -22.90
C SER A 380 -9.12 -2.96 -22.02
N ASN A 381 -9.17 -4.17 -22.58
CA ASN A 381 -8.82 -5.39 -21.84
C ASN A 381 -7.33 -5.44 -21.46
N ILE A 382 -6.44 -4.94 -22.35
CA ILE A 382 -5.00 -4.84 -22.06
C ILE A 382 -4.75 -3.86 -20.90
N GLU A 383 -5.41 -2.71 -20.91
CA GLU A 383 -5.31 -1.71 -19.83
C GLU A 383 -5.81 -2.27 -18.49
N TRP A 384 -6.96 -2.95 -18.47
CA TRP A 384 -7.47 -3.59 -17.26
C TRP A 384 -6.60 -4.75 -16.78
N GLY A 385 -6.02 -5.53 -17.70
CA GLY A 385 -5.03 -6.55 -17.37
C GLY A 385 -3.77 -5.95 -16.72
N MET A 386 -3.31 -4.80 -17.22
CA MET A 386 -2.20 -4.04 -16.60
C MET A 386 -2.57 -3.52 -15.20
N LYS A 387 -3.71 -2.84 -15.05
CA LYS A 387 -4.20 -2.35 -13.75
C LYS A 387 -4.32 -3.50 -12.74
N GLY A 388 -4.82 -4.66 -13.16
CA GLY A 388 -4.97 -5.85 -12.31
C GLY A 388 -3.65 -6.47 -11.85
N ASN A 389 -2.54 -6.22 -12.55
CA ASN A 389 -1.27 -6.90 -12.30
C ASN A 389 -0.10 -5.95 -11.95
N PHE A 390 -0.31 -4.63 -11.94
CA PHE A 390 0.73 -3.67 -11.54
C PHE A 390 0.53 -3.20 -10.10
N LEU A 391 0.71 -4.12 -9.15
CA LEU A 391 0.68 -3.86 -7.70
C LEU A 391 2.07 -4.08 -7.12
N ASP A 392 2.88 -3.01 -7.08
CA ASP A 392 4.26 -2.95 -6.63
C ASP A 392 5.25 -3.75 -7.49
N VAL A 393 4.86 -4.90 -7.98
CA VAL A 393 5.60 -5.72 -8.97
C VAL A 393 4.65 -6.13 -10.10
N PRO A 394 5.16 -6.46 -11.30
CA PRO A 394 4.31 -6.97 -12.38
C PRO A 394 3.92 -8.42 -12.07
N THR A 395 2.79 -8.60 -11.38
CA THR A 395 2.30 -9.92 -10.98
C THR A 395 1.77 -10.71 -12.19
N ASP A 396 1.85 -12.04 -12.11
CA ASP A 396 1.31 -12.96 -13.09
C ASP A 396 -0.23 -13.07 -13.03
N CYS A 397 -0.78 -12.80 -11.87
CA CYS A 397 -2.22 -12.89 -11.60
C CYS A 397 -2.60 -12.08 -10.34
N PRO A 398 -3.85 -11.58 -10.23
CA PRO A 398 -4.28 -10.84 -9.06
C PRO A 398 -5.03 -11.67 -8.03
N GLN A 399 -5.49 -12.92 -8.32
CA GLN A 399 -6.57 -13.57 -7.59
C GLN A 399 -6.19 -14.81 -6.78
N ARG A 400 -5.25 -15.63 -7.28
CA ARG A 400 -4.91 -16.94 -6.69
C ARG A 400 -3.67 -16.85 -5.80
N ASP A 401 -3.27 -17.97 -5.23
CA ASP A 401 -2.03 -18.11 -4.42
C ASP A 401 -0.76 -18.14 -5.28
N GLU A 402 -0.38 -17.02 -5.85
CA GLU A 402 0.83 -16.79 -6.63
C GLU A 402 1.19 -15.31 -6.55
N ARG A 403 0.68 -14.46 -7.42
CA ARG A 403 0.82 -12.99 -7.39
C ARG A 403 2.28 -12.58 -7.28
N MET A 404 3.12 -13.14 -8.15
CA MET A 404 4.57 -12.94 -8.14
C MET A 404 5.03 -12.27 -9.43
N GLY A 405 6.13 -11.53 -9.35
CA GLY A 405 6.74 -10.86 -10.49
C GLY A 405 7.54 -11.82 -11.37
N TRP A 406 6.85 -12.55 -12.26
CA TRP A 406 7.50 -13.46 -13.20
C TRP A 406 8.19 -12.72 -14.34
N THR A 407 9.43 -13.12 -14.64
CA THR A 407 10.26 -12.46 -15.66
C THR A 407 9.75 -12.70 -17.08
N GLY A 408 9.15 -13.87 -17.35
CA GLY A 408 8.58 -14.21 -18.66
C GLY A 408 7.41 -13.29 -19.02
N ASP A 409 6.48 -13.11 -18.10
CA ASP A 409 5.31 -12.23 -18.23
C ASP A 409 5.75 -10.78 -18.41
N THR A 410 6.69 -10.33 -17.61
CA THR A 410 7.26 -8.98 -17.72
C THR A 410 7.94 -8.78 -19.08
N GLN A 411 8.72 -9.75 -19.56
CA GLN A 411 9.43 -9.65 -20.83
C GLN A 411 8.49 -9.41 -22.01
N VAL A 412 7.37 -10.14 -22.07
CA VAL A 412 6.43 -10.02 -23.21
C VAL A 412 5.53 -8.80 -23.10
N PHE A 413 5.27 -8.28 -21.91
CA PHE A 413 4.33 -7.19 -21.70
C PHE A 413 4.98 -5.81 -21.55
N SER A 414 6.27 -5.72 -21.15
CA SER A 414 6.94 -4.47 -20.80
C SER A 414 6.88 -3.38 -21.87
N ALA A 415 7.04 -3.75 -23.15
CA ALA A 415 6.93 -2.80 -24.24
C ALA A 415 5.51 -2.23 -24.37
N THR A 416 4.48 -3.09 -24.30
CA THR A 416 3.07 -2.68 -24.31
C THR A 416 2.75 -1.74 -23.17
N ALA A 417 3.18 -2.09 -21.94
CA ALA A 417 2.98 -1.25 -20.77
C ALA A 417 3.61 0.14 -20.93
N SER A 418 4.83 0.21 -21.49
CA SER A 418 5.56 1.47 -21.69
C SER A 418 4.98 2.35 -22.80
N TYR A 419 4.10 1.84 -23.65
CA TYR A 419 3.31 2.67 -24.56
C TYR A 419 2.06 3.26 -23.89
N LEU A 420 1.55 2.63 -22.84
CA LEU A 420 0.32 3.02 -22.17
C LEU A 420 0.57 3.88 -20.92
N ALA A 421 1.70 3.67 -20.25
CA ALA A 421 2.00 4.30 -18.98
C ALA A 421 3.48 4.68 -18.83
N ASP A 422 3.77 5.68 -17.98
CA ASP A 422 5.13 5.91 -17.49
C ASP A 422 5.52 4.79 -16.51
N THR A 423 6.23 3.81 -17.04
CA THR A 423 6.64 2.61 -16.30
C THR A 423 8.05 2.70 -15.72
N TYR A 424 8.75 3.83 -15.89
CA TYR A 424 10.16 3.95 -15.49
C TYR A 424 10.38 3.63 -14.00
N ALA A 425 9.65 4.29 -13.11
CA ALA A 425 9.82 4.08 -11.67
C ALA A 425 9.37 2.67 -11.25
N PHE A 426 8.28 2.16 -11.85
CA PHE A 426 7.76 0.82 -11.59
C PHE A 426 8.77 -0.27 -11.96
N TYR A 427 9.30 -0.25 -13.18
CA TYR A 427 10.30 -1.23 -13.59
C TYR A 427 11.66 -1.02 -12.95
N ARG A 428 12.04 0.20 -12.58
CA ARG A 428 13.28 0.46 -11.81
C ARG A 428 13.27 -0.32 -10.49
N LYS A 429 12.15 -0.30 -9.76
CA LYS A 429 12.00 -1.07 -8.52
C LYS A 429 12.05 -2.57 -8.79
N TYR A 430 11.29 -3.05 -9.76
CA TYR A 430 11.27 -4.46 -10.11
C TYR A 430 12.65 -4.99 -10.56
N LEU A 431 13.36 -4.24 -11.38
CA LEU A 431 14.72 -4.59 -11.81
C LEU A 431 15.72 -4.58 -10.63
N TYR A 432 15.49 -3.73 -9.64
CA TYR A 432 16.28 -3.75 -8.41
C TYR A 432 16.03 -5.04 -7.60
N ASP A 433 14.78 -5.50 -7.50
CA ASP A 433 14.47 -6.80 -6.90
C ASP A 433 15.18 -7.94 -7.63
N LEU A 434 15.09 -8.00 -8.95
CA LEU A 434 15.77 -9.01 -9.77
C LEU A 434 17.28 -8.99 -9.56
N TYR A 435 17.88 -7.80 -9.50
CA TYR A 435 19.31 -7.65 -9.21
C TYR A 435 19.68 -8.21 -7.83
N GLN A 436 18.84 -7.98 -6.79
CA GLN A 436 19.08 -8.55 -5.47
C GLN A 436 18.96 -10.08 -5.47
N GLU A 437 18.02 -10.65 -6.21
CA GLU A 437 17.89 -12.10 -6.40
C GLU A 437 19.09 -12.69 -7.17
N GLN A 438 19.55 -12.01 -8.21
CA GLN A 438 20.75 -12.41 -8.97
C GLN A 438 21.98 -12.48 -8.07
N LEU A 439 22.18 -11.49 -7.19
CA LEU A 439 23.29 -11.49 -6.22
C LEU A 439 23.21 -12.67 -5.24
N LEU A 440 21.99 -13.08 -4.85
CA LEU A 440 21.79 -14.28 -4.01
C LEU A 440 22.16 -15.57 -4.74
N ALA A 441 21.86 -15.65 -6.03
CA ALA A 441 22.20 -16.81 -6.86
C ALA A 441 23.70 -16.89 -7.22
N GLY A 442 24.51 -15.89 -6.87
CA GLY A 442 25.94 -15.86 -7.13
C GLY A 442 26.32 -15.44 -8.55
N GLY A 443 25.43 -14.71 -9.23
CA GLY A 443 25.60 -14.20 -10.61
C GLY A 443 25.96 -12.73 -10.68
#